data_de8767bee7ff6545213c3dbecbb2d174
#
_entry.id   de8767bee7ff6545213c3dbecbb2d174
#
_cell.length_a   1.000
_cell.length_b   1.000
_cell.length_c   1.000
_cell.angle_alpha   90.00
_cell.angle_beta   90.00
_cell.angle_gamma   90.00
#
_symmetry.space_group_name_H-M   'P 1'
#
loop_
_entity.id
_entity.type
_entity.pdbx_description
1 polymer ?
#
loop_
_entity_poly.entity_id
_entity_poly.type
_entity_poly.pdbx_seq_one_letter_code
_entity_poly.pdbx_strand_id
1 'polypeptide(L)'
;FINGPISKKNYLGKKFLGITEYVSKKFSTDKTAMLIYNQKLSVCPITTHLPIKMVSKKINKKNITEKVYLINSFYKKKFGFKPKMAILGLNPHCESVDKYNEDEKIIKPLVKDLLKKKYKISGPHSADTIFLKNNRRKYDVIIGMYHDQVLTPLKTLYEYDAINITLGLPFIRISPDHGPNEKMLGKNVSNPLSLLKSITFLDKN
;
A
#
# COMPACT_ATOMS: atom_id res chain seq x y z
N PHE A 1 -2.05 0.78 18.24
CA PHE A 1 -1.36 -0.51 18.40
C PHE A 1 -0.16 -0.59 17.44
N ILE A 2 1.04 -0.76 18.01
CA ILE A 2 2.27 -0.99 17.24
C ILE A 2 2.71 -2.43 17.49
N ASN A 3 3.00 -3.20 16.44
CA ASN A 3 3.62 -4.52 16.58
C ASN A 3 4.95 -4.57 15.81
N GLY A 4 5.93 -5.24 16.40
CA GLY A 4 7.19 -5.55 15.74
C GLY A 4 7.04 -6.60 14.61
N PRO A 5 8.13 -6.88 13.89
CA PRO A 5 8.15 -7.94 12.90
C PRO A 5 7.91 -9.31 13.54
N ILE A 6 7.15 -10.15 12.84
CA ILE A 6 6.78 -11.49 13.31
C ILE A 6 7.25 -12.52 12.29
N SER A 7 7.92 -13.58 12.76
CA SER A 7 8.25 -14.72 11.92
C SER A 7 7.00 -15.49 11.54
N LYS A 8 6.60 -15.37 10.28
CA LYS A 8 5.39 -16.05 9.74
C LYS A 8 5.48 -17.57 9.90
N LYS A 9 6.68 -18.13 9.67
CA LYS A 9 6.94 -19.57 9.74
C LYS A 9 6.69 -20.13 11.13
N ASN A 10 7.12 -19.40 12.16
CA ASN A 10 7.11 -19.89 13.55
C ASN A 10 5.78 -19.63 14.27
N TYR A 11 5.08 -18.51 13.96
CA TYR A 11 3.93 -18.06 14.75
C TYR A 11 2.59 -18.09 14.02
N LEU A 12 2.56 -17.94 12.69
CA LEU A 12 1.30 -17.88 11.95
C LEU A 12 0.95 -19.21 11.27
N GLY A 13 1.88 -20.16 11.23
CA GLY A 13 1.71 -21.43 10.53
C GLY A 13 1.41 -21.21 9.04
N LYS A 14 0.85 -22.23 8.38
CA LYS A 14 0.44 -22.14 6.96
C LYS A 14 -0.94 -21.49 6.75
N LYS A 15 -1.61 -21.07 7.84
CA LYS A 15 -3.01 -20.59 7.78
C LYS A 15 -3.17 -19.14 7.34
N PHE A 16 -2.11 -18.33 7.48
CA PHE A 16 -2.16 -16.89 7.16
C PHE A 16 -0.94 -16.47 6.35
N LEU A 17 -1.17 -15.64 5.34
CA LEU A 17 -0.09 -15.07 4.51
C LEU A 17 0.73 -14.02 5.27
N GLY A 18 0.15 -13.39 6.29
CA GLY A 18 0.81 -12.42 7.12
C GLY A 18 0.00 -12.04 8.35
N ILE A 19 0.60 -11.18 9.19
CA ILE A 19 -0.05 -10.67 10.41
C ILE A 19 -1.28 -9.80 10.10
N THR A 20 -1.30 -9.11 8.97
CA THR A 20 -2.44 -8.30 8.56
C THR A 20 -3.66 -9.17 8.34
N GLU A 21 -3.52 -10.27 7.62
CA GLU A 21 -4.60 -11.23 7.34
C GLU A 21 -5.07 -11.91 8.64
N TYR A 22 -4.15 -12.23 9.54
CA TYR A 22 -4.48 -12.77 10.87
C TYR A 22 -5.33 -11.80 11.68
N VAL A 23 -4.88 -10.54 11.81
CA VAL A 23 -5.61 -9.52 12.57
C VAL A 23 -6.96 -9.21 11.93
N SER A 24 -7.02 -9.08 10.61
CA SER A 24 -8.27 -8.84 9.89
C SER A 24 -9.31 -9.93 10.17
N LYS A 25 -8.89 -11.19 10.15
CA LYS A 25 -9.78 -12.32 10.47
C LYS A 25 -10.26 -12.28 11.93
N LYS A 26 -9.37 -11.93 12.88
CA LYS A 26 -9.74 -11.84 14.32
C LYS A 26 -10.77 -10.74 14.58
N PHE A 27 -10.76 -9.66 13.80
CA PHE A 27 -11.71 -8.55 13.92
C PHE A 27 -12.84 -8.60 12.89
N SER A 28 -13.04 -9.76 12.23
CA SER A 28 -14.11 -10.00 11.25
C SER A 28 -14.22 -8.89 10.21
N THR A 29 -13.08 -8.37 9.76
CA THR A 29 -13.02 -7.32 8.74
C THR A 29 -12.35 -7.84 7.47
N ASP A 30 -13.12 -7.84 6.37
CA ASP A 30 -12.63 -8.32 5.07
C ASP A 30 -12.02 -7.19 4.22
N LYS A 31 -12.26 -5.93 4.61
CA LYS A 31 -11.84 -4.74 3.86
C LYS A 31 -10.67 -4.07 4.55
N THR A 32 -9.47 -4.45 4.18
CA THR A 32 -8.25 -3.82 4.68
C THR A 32 -7.37 -3.34 3.55
N ALA A 33 -6.52 -2.35 3.82
CA ALA A 33 -5.48 -1.88 2.90
C ALA A 33 -4.15 -1.73 3.63
N MET A 34 -3.07 -2.10 2.95
CA MET A 34 -1.71 -1.84 3.39
C MET A 34 -1.29 -0.47 2.86
N LEU A 35 -1.16 0.52 3.73
CA LEU A 35 -0.62 1.82 3.40
C LEU A 35 0.81 1.91 3.94
N ILE A 36 1.79 1.95 3.05
CA ILE A 36 3.16 2.28 3.44
C ILE A 36 3.28 3.78 3.41
N TYR A 37 3.31 4.36 4.60
CA TYR A 37 3.25 5.81 4.82
C TYR A 37 4.65 6.39 5.00
N ASN A 38 4.95 7.42 4.23
CA ASN A 38 6.02 8.37 4.46
C ASN A 38 5.44 9.78 4.31
N GLN A 39 5.95 10.76 5.04
CA GLN A 39 5.42 12.15 5.00
C GLN A 39 5.48 12.80 3.62
N LYS A 40 6.42 12.38 2.76
CA LYS A 40 6.60 12.93 1.41
C LYS A 40 5.80 12.20 0.34
N LEU A 41 5.56 10.89 0.53
CA LEU A 41 4.85 10.05 -0.41
C LEU A 41 4.45 8.73 0.27
N SER A 42 3.18 8.38 0.21
CA SER A 42 2.72 7.06 0.61
C SER A 42 2.46 6.16 -0.58
N VAL A 43 2.47 4.85 -0.38
CA VAL A 43 2.08 3.89 -1.42
C VAL A 43 1.12 2.84 -0.88
N CYS A 44 0.26 2.32 -1.75
CA CYS A 44 -0.67 1.24 -1.41
C CYS A 44 -0.75 0.22 -2.55
N PRO A 45 -0.33 -1.02 -2.37
CA PRO A 45 -0.57 -2.08 -3.36
C PRO A 45 -2.01 -2.60 -3.27
N ILE A 46 -2.63 -2.86 -4.42
CA ILE A 46 -3.94 -3.52 -4.49
C ILE A 46 -3.84 -4.97 -4.06
N THR A 47 -2.81 -5.66 -4.53
CA THR A 47 -2.49 -7.03 -4.12
C THR A 47 -1.17 -7.05 -3.34
N THR A 48 -1.12 -7.81 -2.24
CA THR A 48 0.03 -7.85 -1.33
C THR A 48 0.88 -9.12 -1.57
N HIS A 49 0.66 -10.17 -0.81
CA HIS A 49 1.52 -11.36 -0.77
C HIS A 49 1.06 -12.46 -1.75
N LEU A 50 0.76 -12.10 -2.98
CA LEU A 50 0.34 -13.04 -4.02
C LEU A 50 1.46 -13.34 -5.00
N PRO A 51 1.56 -14.58 -5.51
CA PRO A 51 2.40 -14.88 -6.66
C PRO A 51 2.00 -13.99 -7.86
N ILE A 52 2.97 -13.51 -8.64
CA ILE A 52 2.75 -12.60 -9.78
C ILE A 52 1.68 -13.14 -10.76
N LYS A 53 1.71 -14.44 -11.06
CA LYS A 53 0.72 -15.08 -11.94
C LYS A 53 -0.74 -14.95 -11.48
N MET A 54 -0.96 -14.60 -10.21
CA MET A 54 -2.30 -14.44 -9.63
C MET A 54 -2.76 -12.98 -9.57
N VAL A 55 -1.86 -12.03 -9.84
CA VAL A 55 -2.15 -10.59 -9.68
C VAL A 55 -3.28 -10.15 -10.59
N SER A 56 -3.18 -10.39 -11.90
CA SER A 56 -4.19 -9.95 -12.87
C SER A 56 -5.60 -10.42 -12.52
N LYS A 57 -5.73 -11.65 -12.03
CA LYS A 57 -7.02 -12.24 -11.59
C LYS A 57 -7.67 -11.53 -10.42
N LYS A 58 -6.88 -10.75 -9.64
CA LYS A 58 -7.36 -9.98 -8.48
C LYS A 58 -7.56 -8.50 -8.78
N ILE A 59 -7.16 -8.04 -9.96
CA ILE A 59 -7.41 -6.65 -10.39
C ILE A 59 -8.85 -6.55 -10.89
N ASN A 60 -9.68 -5.88 -10.10
CA ASN A 60 -11.09 -5.62 -10.42
C ASN A 60 -11.55 -4.30 -9.78
N LYS A 61 -12.65 -3.76 -10.29
CA LYS A 61 -13.21 -2.47 -9.82
C LYS A 61 -13.49 -2.45 -8.32
N LYS A 62 -13.99 -3.55 -7.75
CA LYS A 62 -14.33 -3.65 -6.32
C LYS A 62 -13.09 -3.49 -5.45
N ASN A 63 -12.06 -4.29 -5.71
CA ASN A 63 -10.83 -4.28 -4.91
C ASN A 63 -10.14 -2.91 -4.95
N ILE A 64 -10.07 -2.27 -6.12
CA ILE A 64 -9.46 -0.94 -6.25
C ILE A 64 -10.31 0.11 -5.52
N THR A 65 -11.62 0.10 -5.70
CA THR A 65 -12.52 1.06 -5.04
C THR A 65 -12.43 1.00 -3.53
N GLU A 66 -12.39 -0.21 -2.96
CA GLU A 66 -12.26 -0.42 -1.52
C GLU A 66 -10.96 0.20 -0.96
N LYS A 67 -9.82 -0.01 -1.65
CA LYS A 67 -8.55 0.60 -1.24
C LYS A 67 -8.59 2.12 -1.32
N VAL A 68 -9.09 2.66 -2.43
CA VAL A 68 -9.25 4.12 -2.62
C VAL A 68 -10.13 4.73 -1.52
N TYR A 69 -11.24 4.07 -1.19
CA TYR A 69 -12.12 4.51 -0.10
C TYR A 69 -11.40 4.54 1.25
N LEU A 70 -10.70 3.46 1.61
CA LEU A 70 -9.96 3.35 2.87
C LEU A 70 -8.87 4.41 2.99
N ILE A 71 -8.09 4.63 1.92
CA ILE A 71 -7.06 5.66 1.87
C ILE A 71 -7.68 7.06 2.06
N ASN A 72 -8.72 7.37 1.30
CA ASN A 72 -9.37 8.67 1.37
C ASN A 72 -9.99 8.94 2.75
N SER A 73 -10.63 7.93 3.35
CA SER A 73 -11.21 8.01 4.69
C SER A 73 -10.15 8.22 5.76
N PHE A 74 -9.05 7.49 5.68
CA PHE A 74 -7.92 7.64 6.59
C PHE A 74 -7.31 9.04 6.53
N TYR A 75 -7.00 9.55 5.33
CA TYR A 75 -6.41 10.88 5.16
C TYR A 75 -7.34 11.99 5.67
N LYS A 76 -8.64 11.87 5.39
CA LYS A 76 -9.63 12.82 5.92
C LYS A 76 -9.68 12.80 7.44
N LYS A 77 -9.70 11.60 8.05
CA LYS A 77 -9.80 11.45 9.51
C LYS A 77 -8.53 11.89 10.23
N LYS A 78 -7.35 11.51 9.70
CA LYS A 78 -6.06 11.76 10.38
C LYS A 78 -5.47 13.12 10.04
N PHE A 79 -5.63 13.61 8.80
CA PHE A 79 -4.95 14.82 8.31
C PHE A 79 -5.91 15.95 7.89
N GLY A 80 -7.23 15.73 7.90
CA GLY A 80 -8.23 16.75 7.57
C GLY A 80 -8.40 17.05 6.08
N PHE A 81 -7.72 16.34 5.15
CA PHE A 81 -7.81 16.63 3.71
C PHE A 81 -8.02 15.37 2.85
N LYS A 82 -8.47 15.58 1.61
CA LYS A 82 -8.58 14.53 0.59
C LYS A 82 -7.23 14.36 -0.11
N PRO A 83 -6.60 13.16 -0.08
CA PRO A 83 -5.32 12.94 -0.72
C PRO A 83 -5.41 12.98 -2.24
N LYS A 84 -4.36 13.50 -2.89
CA LYS A 84 -4.14 13.35 -4.34
C LYS A 84 -3.57 11.97 -4.60
N MET A 85 -4.30 11.14 -5.31
CA MET A 85 -3.96 9.74 -5.56
C MET A 85 -3.60 9.52 -7.03
N ALA A 86 -2.51 8.79 -7.29
CA ALA A 86 -2.20 8.24 -8.60
C ALA A 86 -2.48 6.73 -8.60
N ILE A 87 -3.18 6.23 -9.61
CA ILE A 87 -3.31 4.78 -9.86
C ILE A 87 -2.34 4.39 -10.97
N LEU A 88 -1.55 3.35 -10.74
CA LEU A 88 -0.67 2.77 -11.75
C LEU A 88 -1.44 1.83 -12.67
N GLY A 89 -0.95 1.65 -13.88
CA GLY A 89 -1.34 0.54 -14.73
C GLY A 89 -0.78 -0.79 -14.22
N LEU A 90 -1.38 -1.88 -14.67
CA LEU A 90 -0.84 -3.22 -14.46
C LEU A 90 0.25 -3.53 -15.48
N ASN A 91 0.01 -3.14 -16.74
CA ASN A 91 0.88 -3.45 -17.87
C ASN A 91 1.86 -2.32 -18.16
N PRO A 92 3.00 -2.60 -18.83
CA PRO A 92 3.95 -1.56 -19.27
C PRO A 92 3.23 -0.46 -20.05
N HIS A 93 3.56 0.80 -19.76
CA HIS A 93 2.98 2.00 -20.37
C HIS A 93 1.45 2.11 -20.28
N CYS A 94 0.80 1.29 -19.41
CA CYS A 94 -0.66 1.19 -19.26
C CYS A 94 -1.36 0.71 -20.55
N GLU A 95 -0.66 -0.06 -21.35
CA GLU A 95 -1.11 -0.58 -22.64
C GLU A 95 -0.86 -2.07 -22.73
N SER A 96 -1.68 -2.76 -23.53
CA SER A 96 -1.47 -4.13 -23.93
C SER A 96 -2.03 -4.32 -25.31
N VAL A 97 -1.30 -4.99 -26.16
CA VAL A 97 -1.76 -5.39 -27.52
C VAL A 97 -2.73 -6.56 -27.48
N ASP A 98 -2.90 -7.19 -26.33
CA ASP A 98 -3.75 -8.36 -26.15
C ASP A 98 -5.16 -7.99 -25.64
N LYS A 99 -6.08 -8.94 -25.79
CA LYS A 99 -7.46 -8.90 -25.24
C LYS A 99 -7.50 -8.82 -23.70
N TYR A 100 -6.42 -9.15 -23.01
CA TYR A 100 -6.28 -9.12 -21.53
C TYR A 100 -5.75 -7.77 -21.02
N ASN A 101 -6.36 -6.69 -21.45
CA ASN A 101 -5.94 -5.36 -21.08
C ASN A 101 -6.74 -4.83 -19.89
N GLU A 102 -6.25 -5.07 -18.69
CA GLU A 102 -6.84 -4.60 -17.42
C GLU A 102 -6.85 -3.07 -17.34
N ASP A 103 -5.87 -2.42 -17.94
CA ASP A 103 -5.73 -0.96 -17.91
C ASP A 103 -6.88 -0.29 -18.63
N GLU A 104 -7.22 -0.75 -19.85
CA GLU A 104 -8.33 -0.21 -20.64
C GLU A 104 -9.71 -0.65 -20.11
N LYS A 105 -9.83 -1.92 -19.74
CA LYS A 105 -11.13 -2.51 -19.41
C LYS A 105 -11.57 -2.28 -17.97
N ILE A 106 -10.62 -2.10 -17.03
CA ILE A 106 -10.90 -2.02 -15.62
C ILE A 106 -10.44 -0.66 -15.05
N ILE A 107 -9.15 -0.31 -15.21
CA ILE A 107 -8.56 0.81 -14.48
C ILE A 107 -9.02 2.15 -15.04
N LYS A 108 -8.91 2.39 -16.35
CA LYS A 108 -9.36 3.64 -16.99
C LYS A 108 -10.84 3.98 -16.72
N PRO A 109 -11.80 3.04 -16.94
CA PRO A 109 -13.19 3.32 -16.61
C PRO A 109 -13.42 3.60 -15.13
N LEU A 110 -12.74 2.85 -14.25
CA LEU A 110 -12.86 3.06 -12.82
C LEU A 110 -12.36 4.44 -12.38
N VAL A 111 -11.23 4.90 -12.92
CA VAL A 111 -10.72 6.25 -12.60
C VAL A 111 -11.74 7.32 -13.00
N LYS A 112 -12.38 7.20 -14.17
CA LYS A 112 -13.45 8.10 -14.60
C LYS A 112 -14.62 8.10 -13.60
N ASP A 113 -15.03 6.92 -13.11
CA ASP A 113 -16.12 6.78 -12.14
C ASP A 113 -15.75 7.38 -10.77
N LEU A 114 -14.50 7.21 -10.32
CA LEU A 114 -14.02 7.78 -9.07
C LEU A 114 -13.90 9.32 -9.13
N LEU A 115 -13.51 9.89 -10.27
CA LEU A 115 -13.51 11.33 -10.50
C LEU A 115 -14.92 11.92 -10.39
N LYS A 116 -15.94 11.27 -11.00
CA LYS A 116 -17.35 11.68 -10.86
C LYS A 116 -17.79 11.70 -9.39
N LYS A 117 -17.26 10.77 -8.56
CA LYS A 117 -17.48 10.72 -7.11
C LYS A 117 -16.61 11.71 -6.31
N LYS A 118 -15.97 12.66 -6.98
CA LYS A 118 -15.15 13.73 -6.38
C LYS A 118 -13.94 13.23 -5.56
N TYR A 119 -13.36 12.08 -5.91
CA TYR A 119 -12.03 11.71 -5.44
C TYR A 119 -10.97 12.50 -6.21
N LYS A 120 -9.89 12.91 -5.53
CA LYS A 120 -8.71 13.52 -6.17
C LYS A 120 -7.80 12.39 -6.66
N ILE A 121 -8.07 11.88 -7.85
CA ILE A 121 -7.41 10.69 -8.39
C ILE A 121 -7.11 10.86 -9.87
N SER A 122 -6.02 10.27 -10.35
CA SER A 122 -5.68 10.22 -11.77
C SER A 122 -5.02 8.89 -12.12
N GLY A 123 -5.01 8.54 -13.40
CA GLY A 123 -4.41 7.31 -13.93
C GLY A 123 -5.25 6.65 -15.03
N PRO A 124 -4.85 5.46 -15.48
CA PRO A 124 -3.62 4.79 -15.07
C PRO A 124 -2.35 5.54 -15.48
N HIS A 125 -1.30 5.45 -14.66
CA HIS A 125 0.02 6.00 -14.92
C HIS A 125 1.04 4.88 -15.11
N SER A 126 2.01 5.08 -15.98
CA SER A 126 3.13 4.17 -16.16
C SER A 126 3.99 4.08 -14.89
N ALA A 127 4.28 2.85 -14.44
CA ALA A 127 5.01 2.60 -13.20
C ALA A 127 6.47 3.05 -13.27
N ASP A 128 7.09 3.00 -14.45
CA ASP A 128 8.49 3.39 -14.70
C ASP A 128 8.73 4.89 -14.55
N THR A 129 7.72 5.73 -14.82
CA THR A 129 7.88 7.18 -14.86
C THR A 129 7.22 7.93 -13.70
N ILE A 130 6.23 7.33 -13.04
CA ILE A 130 5.47 8.02 -11.97
C ILE A 130 6.36 8.38 -10.77
N PHE A 131 7.38 7.57 -10.47
CA PHE A 131 8.30 7.80 -9.35
C PHE A 131 9.41 8.81 -9.64
N LEU A 132 9.52 9.33 -10.88
CA LEU A 132 10.39 10.44 -11.17
C LEU A 132 10.03 11.66 -10.31
N LYS A 133 11.03 12.41 -9.84
CA LYS A 133 10.88 13.50 -8.86
C LYS A 133 9.74 14.46 -9.17
N ASN A 134 9.63 14.92 -10.42
CA ASN A 134 8.62 15.89 -10.84
C ASN A 134 7.21 15.31 -10.96
N ASN A 135 7.08 13.99 -11.12
CA ASN A 135 5.80 13.30 -11.20
C ASN A 135 5.28 12.95 -9.81
N ARG A 136 6.10 12.23 -8.99
CA ARG A 136 5.67 11.76 -7.68
C ARG A 136 5.28 12.89 -6.70
N ARG A 137 5.90 14.08 -6.81
CA ARG A 137 5.59 15.25 -5.96
C ARG A 137 4.17 15.80 -6.13
N LYS A 138 3.47 15.41 -7.18
CA LYS A 138 2.10 15.82 -7.45
C LYS A 138 1.08 15.05 -6.62
N TYR A 139 1.50 13.97 -5.95
CA TYR A 139 0.64 13.02 -5.28
C TYR A 139 1.03 12.78 -3.84
N ASP A 140 0.02 12.53 -3.01
CA ASP A 140 0.17 12.10 -1.63
C ASP A 140 0.26 10.58 -1.54
N VAL A 141 -0.43 9.86 -2.45
CA VAL A 141 -0.46 8.39 -2.49
C VAL A 141 -0.36 7.86 -3.90
N ILE A 142 0.55 6.91 -4.14
CA ILE A 142 0.61 6.12 -5.38
C ILE A 142 0.06 4.72 -5.09
N ILE A 143 -0.94 4.31 -5.87
CA ILE A 143 -1.63 3.02 -5.75
C ILE A 143 -1.15 2.12 -6.89
N GLY A 144 -0.48 1.01 -6.55
CA GLY A 144 -0.01 0.04 -7.54
C GLY A 144 -0.83 -1.24 -7.53
N MET A 145 -0.71 -2.01 -8.60
CA MET A 145 -1.47 -3.24 -8.77
C MET A 145 -0.91 -4.40 -7.94
N TYR A 146 0.39 -4.40 -7.65
CA TYR A 146 1.05 -5.42 -6.83
C TYR A 146 2.14 -4.84 -5.95
N HIS A 147 2.56 -5.63 -4.97
CA HIS A 147 3.45 -5.26 -3.88
C HIS A 147 4.74 -4.56 -4.37
N ASP A 148 5.55 -5.24 -5.18
CA ASP A 148 6.87 -4.72 -5.56
C ASP A 148 6.80 -3.56 -6.56
N GLN A 149 5.68 -3.38 -7.28
CA GLN A 149 5.48 -2.25 -8.17
C GLN A 149 5.60 -0.90 -7.45
N VAL A 150 5.24 -0.85 -6.18
CA VAL A 150 5.25 0.39 -5.39
C VAL A 150 6.21 0.36 -4.21
N LEU A 151 6.45 -0.81 -3.60
CA LEU A 151 7.36 -0.89 -2.46
C LEU A 151 8.83 -0.80 -2.89
N THR A 152 9.20 -1.41 -4.01
CA THR A 152 10.58 -1.31 -4.52
C THR A 152 11.00 0.15 -4.74
N PRO A 153 10.27 0.97 -5.52
CA PRO A 153 10.66 2.38 -5.68
C PRO A 153 10.54 3.19 -4.39
N LEU A 154 9.55 2.92 -3.52
CA LEU A 154 9.48 3.62 -2.23
C LEU A 154 10.69 3.33 -1.36
N LYS A 155 11.09 2.06 -1.25
CA LYS A 155 12.27 1.65 -0.48
C LYS A 155 13.57 2.22 -1.05
N THR A 156 13.71 2.28 -2.37
CA THR A 156 14.85 2.93 -3.01
C THR A 156 14.94 4.43 -2.67
N LEU A 157 13.79 5.10 -2.54
CA LEU A 157 13.74 6.53 -2.27
C LEU A 157 13.88 6.90 -0.78
N TYR A 158 13.35 6.07 0.13
CA TYR A 158 13.19 6.42 1.53
C TYR A 158 13.73 5.39 2.51
N GLU A 159 14.26 4.28 2.02
CA GLU A 159 14.89 3.22 2.84
C GLU A 159 14.02 2.78 4.01
N TYR A 160 14.44 3.10 5.25
CA TYR A 160 13.72 2.78 6.49
C TYR A 160 12.80 3.92 6.97
N ASP A 161 12.72 5.06 6.26
CA ASP A 161 11.86 6.20 6.63
C ASP A 161 10.42 6.00 6.13
N ALA A 162 9.83 4.86 6.49
CA ALA A 162 8.43 4.55 6.23
C ALA A 162 7.85 3.65 7.31
N ILE A 163 6.53 3.68 7.45
CA ILE A 163 5.77 2.83 8.37
C ILE A 163 4.64 2.12 7.62
N ASN A 164 4.30 0.92 8.07
CA ASN A 164 3.18 0.15 7.49
C ASN A 164 1.92 0.34 8.35
N ILE A 165 0.93 1.02 7.81
CA ILE A 165 -0.37 1.25 8.44
C ILE A 165 -1.41 0.30 7.82
N THR A 166 -2.08 -0.49 8.65
CA THR A 166 -3.20 -1.31 8.20
C THR A 166 -4.50 -0.50 8.32
N LEU A 167 -5.06 -0.12 7.18
CA LEU A 167 -6.35 0.57 7.09
C LEU A 167 -7.51 -0.41 7.13
N GLY A 168 -8.68 0.03 7.60
CA GLY A 168 -9.91 -0.76 7.64
C GLY A 168 -10.14 -1.54 8.92
N LEU A 169 -9.20 -1.52 9.85
CA LEU A 169 -9.41 -2.03 11.21
C LEU A 169 -10.18 -1.01 12.07
N PRO A 170 -10.88 -1.43 13.13
CA PRO A 170 -11.58 -0.52 14.05
C PRO A 170 -10.62 0.34 14.90
N PHE A 171 -9.32 0.11 14.79
CA PHE A 171 -8.26 0.86 15.47
C PHE A 171 -7.07 1.09 14.52
N ILE A 172 -6.20 2.03 14.85
CA ILE A 172 -4.95 2.26 14.10
C ILE A 172 -3.95 1.17 14.45
N ARG A 173 -3.56 0.36 13.46
CA ARG A 173 -2.48 -0.61 13.57
C ARG A 173 -1.32 -0.19 12.70
N ILE A 174 -0.13 -0.11 13.32
CA ILE A 174 1.12 0.24 12.67
C ILE A 174 2.14 -0.86 12.91
N SER A 175 2.97 -1.11 11.92
CA SER A 175 4.20 -1.88 12.11
C SER A 175 5.36 -1.16 11.41
N PRO A 176 6.60 -1.32 11.91
CA PRO A 176 7.78 -0.97 11.13
C PRO A 176 7.72 -1.63 9.75
N ASP A 177 8.20 -0.90 8.75
CA ASP A 177 8.15 -1.37 7.34
C ASP A 177 9.39 -2.22 6.99
N HIS A 178 9.62 -3.26 7.79
CA HIS A 178 10.66 -4.29 7.58
C HIS A 178 10.23 -5.64 8.16
N GLY A 179 10.81 -6.72 7.63
CA GLY A 179 10.62 -8.07 8.15
C GLY A 179 11.51 -8.40 9.34
N PRO A 180 11.36 -9.59 9.97
CA PRO A 180 12.29 -10.09 10.96
C PRO A 180 13.62 -10.37 10.28
N ASN A 181 14.64 -9.60 10.61
CA ASN A 181 15.98 -9.81 10.07
C ASN A 181 16.78 -10.71 11.02
N GLU A 182 16.56 -12.02 10.92
CA GLU A 182 17.20 -13.02 11.78
C GLU A 182 18.73 -12.93 11.75
N LYS A 183 19.31 -12.46 10.64
CA LYS A 183 20.78 -12.27 10.51
C LYS A 183 21.34 -11.16 11.38
N MET A 184 20.50 -10.28 11.90
CA MET A 184 20.89 -9.17 12.79
C MET A 184 20.73 -9.49 14.28
N LEU A 185 20.16 -10.64 14.62
CA LEU A 185 19.98 -11.05 16.01
C LEU A 185 21.34 -11.04 16.75
N GLY A 186 21.40 -10.37 17.90
CA GLY A 186 22.58 -10.25 18.75
C GLY A 186 23.69 -9.34 18.22
N LYS A 187 23.54 -8.70 17.05
CA LYS A 187 24.61 -7.88 16.43
C LYS A 187 24.54 -6.39 16.70
N ASN A 188 23.46 -5.90 17.33
CA ASN A 188 23.24 -4.47 17.59
C ASN A 188 23.35 -3.53 16.38
N VAL A 189 23.03 -4.01 15.17
CA VAL A 189 23.14 -3.27 13.90
C VAL A 189 21.78 -2.96 13.26
N SER A 190 20.69 -3.18 14.00
CA SER A 190 19.34 -2.92 13.49
C SER A 190 19.08 -1.42 13.37
N ASN A 191 18.44 -1.01 12.27
CA ASN A 191 18.02 0.37 12.08
C ASN A 191 16.66 0.61 12.76
N PRO A 192 16.56 1.44 13.81
CA PRO A 192 15.32 1.67 14.56
C PRO A 192 14.40 2.71 13.92
N LEU A 193 14.79 3.34 12.80
CA LEU A 193 14.10 4.52 12.26
C LEU A 193 12.61 4.26 12.01
N SER A 194 12.25 3.14 11.39
CA SER A 194 10.84 2.83 11.13
C SER A 194 10.00 2.63 12.39
N LEU A 195 10.59 2.08 13.45
CA LEU A 195 9.93 1.98 14.76
C LEU A 195 9.75 3.37 15.41
N LEU A 196 10.77 4.20 15.42
CA LEU A 196 10.70 5.57 15.93
C LEU A 196 9.65 6.38 15.17
N LYS A 197 9.61 6.26 13.84
CA LYS A 197 8.56 6.88 13.01
C LYS A 197 7.15 6.36 13.34
N SER A 198 7.00 5.09 13.67
CA SER A 198 5.72 4.51 14.09
C SER A 198 5.23 5.12 15.40
N ILE A 199 6.11 5.30 16.38
CA ILE A 199 5.81 5.95 17.67
C ILE A 199 5.44 7.41 17.44
N THR A 200 6.31 8.17 16.76
CA THR A 200 6.09 9.60 16.47
C THR A 200 4.78 9.85 15.68
N PHE A 201 4.39 8.91 14.82
CA PHE A 201 3.13 9.03 14.08
C PHE A 201 1.89 8.96 14.98
N LEU A 202 1.94 8.18 16.07
CA LEU A 202 0.84 8.10 17.04
C LEU A 202 0.82 9.27 18.01
N ASP A 203 1.99 9.81 18.39
CA ASP A 203 2.10 10.95 19.33
C ASP A 203 1.60 12.27 18.70
N LYS A 204 1.61 12.39 17.38
CA LYS A 204 1.09 13.57 16.67
C LYS A 204 -0.43 13.45 16.47
N ASN A 205 -1.17 13.57 17.56
CA ASN A 205 -2.65 13.70 17.54
C ASN A 205 -3.07 15.13 17.77
#